data_41e11c038fca63db91ea71752f4f8331
#
_entry.id   41e11c038fca63db91ea71752f4f8331
#
_cell.length_a   1.000
_cell.length_b   1.000
_cell.length_c   1.000
_cell.angle_alpha   90.00
_cell.angle_beta   90.00
_cell.angle_gamma   90.00
#
_symmetry.space_group_name_H-M   'P 1'
#
loop_
_entity.id
_entity.type
_entity.pdbx_description
1 polymer ?
#
loop_
_entity_poly.entity_id
_entity_poly.type
_entity_poly.pdbx_seq_one_letter_code
_entity_poly.pdbx_strand_id
1 'polypeptide(L)'
;MNIQENVSRLKQFRQAIYEAFDLRRDALMELIDALSSMPDARSVVELSLSSFFRRAYSSVYDAIGGLFRPSEPEKADEERREWERKWMRLIASYLPQPRERKFWLFGIDVVPIPRPFSPTLPDRTFVYQPNTLKVNKPVTIGHQYSHLVFFPEKLDRDDAPWTLPLIVRRIHSDEKATTVGAEQIDVLMKDETLPWHDDLCVTVVDSTYSAVTHLGPVMMQDHEDLVVVARARGNRVFYRQAPSVEAEDRSPGHPTWHGERFDLRDPDTWGEPDEVTEISFVTHSGRHYRAELEGWYNLLMTGTRDWSMHRFPFTLIRVRVLDEAGNQVFKRTMWLIVIGKRRHELSIREAWEAYGQRYNVEHYFRFGKQRLLERAYQTSDDEQAENWMYVVALAKVQLWLARDLARSLPRPWEQHLPEMKRKTPGPSFVQRDFGRIIRQIGTPAQPPKPRGNSPGRAKGETQPSRERHPVIQKSK
;
A
#
# COMPACT_ATOMS: atom_id res chain seq x y z
N MET A 1 3.52 -25.39 -5.92
CA MET A 1 2.06 -25.72 -6.01
C MET A 1 1.76 -26.24 -7.41
N ASN A 2 0.97 -27.29 -7.54
CA ASN A 2 0.52 -27.77 -8.84
C ASN A 2 -0.66 -26.94 -9.36
N ILE A 3 -1.05 -27.13 -10.63
CA ILE A 3 -2.16 -26.36 -11.26
C ILE A 3 -3.47 -26.52 -10.48
N GLN A 4 -3.77 -27.73 -9.99
CA GLN A 4 -5.02 -28.01 -9.26
C GLN A 4 -5.08 -27.26 -7.93
N GLU A 5 -3.97 -27.18 -7.21
CA GLU A 5 -3.86 -26.39 -5.96
C GLU A 5 -4.09 -24.90 -6.21
N ASN A 6 -3.49 -24.35 -7.28
CA ASN A 6 -3.69 -22.94 -7.66
C ASN A 6 -5.14 -22.66 -8.06
N VAL A 7 -5.79 -23.57 -8.79
CA VAL A 7 -7.22 -23.47 -9.12
C VAL A 7 -8.06 -23.50 -7.85
N SER A 8 -7.79 -24.47 -6.95
CA SER A 8 -8.53 -24.60 -5.69
C SER A 8 -8.40 -23.33 -4.85
N ARG A 9 -7.18 -22.83 -4.68
CA ARG A 9 -6.90 -21.62 -3.89
C ARG A 9 -7.61 -20.38 -4.45
N LEU A 10 -7.59 -20.18 -5.77
CA LEU A 10 -8.32 -19.08 -6.39
C LEU A 10 -9.84 -19.23 -6.21
N LYS A 11 -10.40 -20.45 -6.39
CA LYS A 11 -11.82 -20.71 -6.14
C LYS A 11 -12.21 -20.45 -4.70
N GLN A 12 -11.42 -20.90 -3.73
CA GLN A 12 -11.65 -20.68 -2.31
C GLN A 12 -11.65 -19.18 -1.96
N PHE A 13 -10.68 -18.43 -2.45
CA PHE A 13 -10.68 -16.98 -2.26
C PHE A 13 -11.91 -16.31 -2.83
N ARG A 14 -12.30 -16.67 -4.07
CA ARG A 14 -13.48 -16.11 -4.74
C ARG A 14 -14.76 -16.45 -3.99
N GLN A 15 -14.87 -17.66 -3.45
CA GLN A 15 -15.99 -18.08 -2.60
C GLN A 15 -15.99 -17.28 -1.28
N ALA A 16 -14.85 -17.14 -0.63
CA ALA A 16 -14.72 -16.42 0.63
C ALA A 16 -15.11 -14.94 0.50
N ILE A 17 -14.64 -14.23 -0.55
CA ILE A 17 -15.05 -12.84 -0.77
C ILE A 17 -16.54 -12.72 -1.12
N TYR A 18 -17.09 -13.68 -1.88
CA TYR A 18 -18.51 -13.72 -2.22
C TYR A 18 -19.39 -13.88 -0.97
N GLU A 19 -19.00 -14.76 -0.04
CA GLU A 19 -19.70 -14.99 1.24
C GLU A 19 -19.54 -13.79 2.20
N ALA A 20 -18.42 -13.09 2.12
CA ALA A 20 -18.14 -11.92 2.96
C ALA A 20 -18.92 -10.66 2.55
N PHE A 21 -19.51 -10.63 1.35
CA PHE A 21 -20.36 -9.51 0.94
C PHE A 21 -21.74 -9.61 1.59
N ASP A 22 -22.10 -8.58 2.33
CA ASP A 22 -23.40 -8.53 3.03
C ASP A 22 -24.55 -8.24 2.04
N LEU A 23 -24.33 -7.30 1.11
CA LEU A 23 -25.31 -6.88 0.11
C LEU A 23 -24.78 -7.03 -1.31
N ARG A 24 -25.67 -7.20 -2.28
CA ARG A 24 -25.34 -7.20 -3.72
C ARG A 24 -24.22 -8.16 -4.15
N ARG A 25 -23.99 -9.24 -3.39
CA ARG A 25 -22.85 -10.17 -3.56
C ARG A 25 -22.65 -10.66 -4.99
N ASP A 26 -23.74 -10.99 -5.70
CA ASP A 26 -23.63 -11.47 -7.08
C ASP A 26 -23.14 -10.37 -8.04
N ALA A 27 -23.66 -9.15 -7.90
CA ALA A 27 -23.27 -8.02 -8.73
C ALA A 27 -21.84 -7.57 -8.41
N LEU A 28 -21.44 -7.60 -7.14
CA LEU A 28 -20.05 -7.29 -6.70
C LEU A 28 -19.07 -8.29 -7.26
N MET A 29 -19.38 -9.59 -7.19
CA MET A 29 -18.49 -10.63 -7.72
C MET A 29 -18.33 -10.50 -9.24
N GLU A 30 -19.42 -10.27 -9.97
CA GLU A 30 -19.39 -10.02 -11.41
C GLU A 30 -18.64 -8.73 -11.76
N LEU A 31 -18.76 -7.69 -10.94
CA LEU A 31 -18.04 -6.43 -11.14
C LEU A 31 -16.52 -6.61 -10.96
N ILE A 32 -16.10 -7.36 -9.94
CA ILE A 32 -14.68 -7.69 -9.71
C ILE A 32 -14.15 -8.55 -10.86
N ASP A 33 -14.94 -9.50 -11.37
CA ASP A 33 -14.57 -10.33 -12.51
C ASP A 33 -14.43 -9.51 -13.80
N ALA A 34 -15.35 -8.59 -14.05
CA ALA A 34 -15.29 -7.67 -15.17
C ALA A 34 -14.04 -6.77 -15.08
N LEU A 35 -13.80 -6.17 -13.92
CA LEU A 35 -12.62 -5.31 -13.69
C LEU A 35 -11.31 -6.08 -13.87
N SER A 36 -11.26 -7.32 -13.41
CA SER A 36 -10.07 -8.18 -13.52
C SER A 36 -9.83 -8.71 -14.94
N SER A 37 -10.80 -8.62 -15.85
CA SER A 37 -10.73 -9.22 -17.20
C SER A 37 -10.84 -8.22 -18.36
N MET A 38 -11.06 -6.93 -18.08
CA MET A 38 -11.22 -5.88 -19.11
C MET A 38 -10.08 -4.85 -19.02
N PRO A 39 -8.88 -5.15 -19.56
CA PRO A 39 -7.73 -4.24 -19.47
C PRO A 39 -7.92 -2.94 -20.27
N ASP A 40 -8.85 -2.89 -21.21
CA ASP A 40 -9.06 -1.77 -22.13
C ASP A 40 -10.23 -0.87 -21.73
N ALA A 41 -10.97 -1.22 -20.66
CA ALA A 41 -12.03 -0.37 -20.12
C ALA A 41 -11.48 0.99 -19.66
N ARG A 42 -12.18 2.07 -20.02
CA ARG A 42 -11.78 3.46 -19.71
C ARG A 42 -12.70 4.14 -18.68
N SER A 43 -13.86 3.55 -18.46
CA SER A 43 -14.82 4.03 -17.48
C SER A 43 -15.46 2.86 -16.74
N VAL A 44 -15.97 3.13 -15.53
CA VAL A 44 -16.58 2.10 -14.68
C VAL A 44 -17.87 1.55 -15.32
N VAL A 45 -18.61 2.39 -16.04
CA VAL A 45 -19.83 1.93 -16.74
C VAL A 45 -19.54 0.92 -17.86
N GLU A 46 -18.36 1.01 -18.49
CA GLU A 46 -17.97 0.06 -19.55
C GLU A 46 -17.80 -1.37 -19.03
N LEU A 47 -17.58 -1.55 -17.72
CA LEU A 47 -17.52 -2.88 -17.10
C LEU A 47 -18.84 -3.66 -17.29
N SER A 48 -19.96 -2.95 -17.48
CA SER A 48 -21.25 -3.57 -17.80
C SER A 48 -21.32 -4.23 -19.20
N LEU A 49 -20.35 -3.94 -20.06
CA LEU A 49 -20.22 -4.57 -21.38
C LEU A 49 -19.43 -5.89 -21.31
N SER A 50 -18.84 -6.21 -20.16
CA SER A 50 -18.13 -7.46 -19.97
C SER A 50 -19.09 -8.66 -20.05
N SER A 51 -18.67 -9.73 -20.72
CA SER A 51 -19.41 -11.01 -20.70
C SER A 51 -19.50 -11.64 -19.30
N PHE A 52 -18.71 -11.16 -18.34
CA PHE A 52 -18.74 -11.60 -16.96
C PHE A 52 -19.69 -10.78 -16.08
N PHE A 53 -20.19 -9.64 -16.57
CA PHE A 53 -21.20 -8.82 -15.90
C PHE A 53 -22.55 -9.01 -16.58
N ARG A 54 -23.38 -9.91 -16.06
CA ARG A 54 -24.63 -10.36 -16.67
C ARG A 54 -25.85 -9.49 -16.33
N ARG A 55 -25.62 -8.29 -15.72
CA ARG A 55 -26.63 -7.41 -15.17
C ARG A 55 -26.71 -6.11 -15.96
N ALA A 56 -27.77 -5.32 -15.75
CA ALA A 56 -27.88 -4.00 -16.33
C ALA A 56 -26.79 -3.05 -15.81
N TYR A 57 -26.41 -2.05 -16.60
CA TYR A 57 -25.36 -1.09 -16.26
C TYR A 57 -25.59 -0.37 -14.90
N SER A 58 -26.86 -0.11 -14.53
CA SER A 58 -27.20 0.52 -13.24
C SER A 58 -26.77 -0.35 -12.06
N SER A 59 -26.74 -1.68 -12.23
CA SER A 59 -26.29 -2.61 -11.18
C SER A 59 -24.79 -2.47 -10.84
N VAL A 60 -24.00 -1.84 -11.70
CA VAL A 60 -22.59 -1.52 -11.39
C VAL A 60 -22.51 -0.55 -10.21
N TYR A 61 -23.29 0.54 -10.27
CA TYR A 61 -23.32 1.55 -9.24
C TYR A 61 -24.01 1.04 -7.96
N ASP A 62 -25.09 0.28 -8.12
CA ASP A 62 -25.77 -0.38 -7.01
C ASP A 62 -24.84 -1.36 -6.27
N ALA A 63 -23.97 -2.07 -6.99
CA ALA A 63 -22.99 -2.97 -6.41
C ALA A 63 -21.95 -2.20 -5.59
N ILE A 64 -21.37 -1.15 -6.17
CA ILE A 64 -20.38 -0.31 -5.46
C ILE A 64 -20.99 0.27 -4.19
N GLY A 65 -22.20 0.85 -4.26
CA GLY A 65 -22.89 1.40 -3.08
C GLY A 65 -23.34 0.35 -2.07
N GLY A 66 -23.35 -0.93 -2.44
CA GLY A 66 -23.72 -2.05 -1.57
C GLY A 66 -22.54 -2.81 -0.96
N LEU A 67 -21.29 -2.43 -1.27
CA LEU A 67 -20.11 -3.12 -0.73
C LEU A 67 -19.96 -2.89 0.78
N PHE A 68 -20.06 -1.66 1.20
CA PHE A 68 -20.17 -1.26 2.60
C PHE A 68 -21.22 -0.16 2.70
N ARG A 69 -22.04 -0.23 3.75
CA ARG A 69 -23.00 0.79 4.11
C ARG A 69 -23.11 0.82 5.62
N PRO A 70 -22.82 1.96 6.26
CA PRO A 70 -22.97 2.07 7.71
C PRO A 70 -24.44 1.91 8.11
N SER A 71 -24.67 1.38 9.30
CA SER A 71 -26.02 1.25 9.86
C SER A 71 -26.62 2.60 10.22
N GLU A 72 -25.78 3.47 10.76
CA GLU A 72 -26.10 4.84 11.19
C GLU A 72 -24.91 5.75 10.84
N PRO A 73 -25.16 7.03 10.44
CA PRO A 73 -24.08 7.96 10.09
C PRO A 73 -23.06 8.17 11.22
N GLU A 74 -23.53 8.19 12.47
CA GLU A 74 -22.69 8.45 13.65
C GLU A 74 -21.72 7.28 13.96
N LYS A 75 -22.02 6.09 13.46
CA LYS A 75 -21.19 4.87 13.63
C LYS A 75 -20.33 4.56 12.41
N ALA A 76 -20.44 5.36 11.35
CA ALA A 76 -19.84 5.05 10.06
C ALA A 76 -18.34 4.74 10.16
N ASP A 77 -17.57 5.55 10.89
CA ASP A 77 -16.12 5.37 11.03
C ASP A 77 -15.76 4.11 11.82
N GLU A 78 -16.47 3.82 12.91
CA GLU A 78 -16.21 2.62 13.72
C GLU A 78 -16.54 1.35 12.94
N GLU A 79 -17.72 1.30 12.33
CA GLU A 79 -18.16 0.17 11.52
C GLU A 79 -17.23 -0.04 10.29
N ARG A 80 -16.76 1.07 9.68
CA ARG A 80 -15.77 1.01 8.58
C ARG A 80 -14.45 0.39 9.05
N ARG A 81 -13.94 0.76 10.20
CA ARG A 81 -12.71 0.20 10.78
C ARG A 81 -12.84 -1.29 11.09
N GLU A 82 -13.99 -1.72 11.60
CA GLU A 82 -14.25 -3.14 11.82
C GLU A 82 -14.36 -3.91 10.49
N TRP A 83 -15.03 -3.34 9.52
CA TRP A 83 -15.15 -3.87 8.17
C TRP A 83 -13.76 -3.98 7.49
N GLU A 84 -12.88 -2.98 7.64
CA GLU A 84 -11.50 -3.03 7.16
C GLU A 84 -10.73 -4.21 7.79
N ARG A 85 -10.86 -4.43 9.09
CA ARG A 85 -10.24 -5.58 9.79
C ARG A 85 -10.75 -6.92 9.24
N LYS A 86 -12.06 -7.04 9.02
CA LYS A 86 -12.66 -8.25 8.41
C LYS A 86 -11.99 -8.56 7.06
N TRP A 87 -11.84 -7.56 6.20
CA TRP A 87 -11.21 -7.73 4.89
C TRP A 87 -9.71 -8.01 4.98
N MET A 88 -9.00 -7.34 5.86
CA MET A 88 -7.59 -7.60 6.11
C MET A 88 -7.36 -9.06 6.54
N ARG A 89 -8.13 -9.59 7.49
CA ARG A 89 -8.06 -11.00 7.92
C ARG A 89 -8.32 -11.95 6.76
N LEU A 90 -9.36 -11.68 5.96
CA LEU A 90 -9.69 -12.50 4.81
C LEU A 90 -8.53 -12.53 3.81
N ILE A 91 -7.99 -11.37 3.43
CA ILE A 91 -6.86 -11.29 2.49
C ILE A 91 -5.62 -11.97 3.10
N ALA A 92 -5.32 -11.71 4.37
CA ALA A 92 -4.16 -12.27 5.07
C ALA A 92 -4.12 -13.79 5.03
N SER A 93 -5.27 -14.47 5.15
CA SER A 93 -5.35 -15.94 5.11
C SER A 93 -4.92 -16.55 3.76
N TYR A 94 -4.80 -15.73 2.72
CA TYR A 94 -4.32 -16.15 1.39
C TYR A 94 -2.90 -15.64 1.08
N LEU A 95 -2.24 -14.93 1.98
CA LEU A 95 -0.87 -14.47 1.75
C LEU A 95 0.14 -15.62 1.91
N PRO A 96 1.26 -15.58 1.18
CA PRO A 96 2.34 -16.54 1.37
C PRO A 96 3.16 -16.15 2.60
N GLN A 97 3.53 -17.13 3.39
CA GLN A 97 4.55 -16.93 4.41
C GLN A 97 5.92 -16.68 3.75
N PRO A 98 6.77 -15.83 4.34
CA PRO A 98 8.15 -15.69 3.94
C PRO A 98 8.87 -17.06 4.00
N ARG A 99 9.78 -17.33 3.06
CA ARG A 99 10.51 -18.59 2.98
C ARG A 99 12.00 -18.43 3.28
N GLU A 100 12.63 -17.45 2.64
CA GLU A 100 14.04 -17.12 2.79
C GLU A 100 14.21 -15.89 3.67
N ARG A 101 13.30 -14.94 3.56
CA ARG A 101 13.24 -13.73 4.39
C ARG A 101 12.70 -14.07 5.79
N LYS A 102 13.38 -13.59 6.83
CA LYS A 102 13.04 -13.88 8.25
C LYS A 102 11.91 -13.00 8.81
N PHE A 103 11.30 -12.17 7.99
CA PHE A 103 10.30 -11.18 8.42
C PHE A 103 9.19 -11.00 7.39
N TRP A 104 8.04 -10.56 7.84
CA TRP A 104 6.97 -10.07 6.99
C TRP A 104 7.27 -8.64 6.55
N LEU A 105 7.01 -8.31 5.29
CA LEU A 105 7.32 -6.99 4.76
C LEU A 105 6.06 -6.26 4.32
N PHE A 106 5.85 -5.11 4.92
CA PHE A 106 4.74 -4.21 4.66
C PHE A 106 5.22 -2.85 4.18
N GLY A 107 4.29 -2.04 3.68
CA GLY A 107 4.58 -0.66 3.33
C GLY A 107 3.34 0.20 3.41
N ILE A 108 3.56 1.50 3.62
CA ILE A 108 2.49 2.50 3.59
C ILE A 108 2.86 3.57 2.59
N ASP A 109 1.88 3.93 1.77
CA ASP A 109 2.01 5.07 0.87
C ASP A 109 0.63 5.67 0.54
N VAL A 110 0.62 6.90 0.06
CA VAL A 110 -0.60 7.65 -0.23
C VAL A 110 -0.79 7.84 -1.73
N VAL A 111 -2.01 7.63 -2.18
CA VAL A 111 -2.41 7.93 -3.55
C VAL A 111 -3.40 9.08 -3.60
N PRO A 112 -3.11 10.15 -4.35
CA PRO A 112 -4.08 11.20 -4.64
C PRO A 112 -5.04 10.75 -5.76
N ILE A 113 -6.33 10.97 -5.54
CA ILE A 113 -7.40 10.72 -6.49
C ILE A 113 -8.04 12.06 -6.89
N PRO A 114 -7.66 12.65 -8.03
CA PRO A 114 -8.19 13.93 -8.48
C PRO A 114 -9.70 13.92 -8.71
N ARG A 115 -10.39 14.96 -8.23
CA ARG A 115 -11.84 15.19 -8.39
C ARG A 115 -12.14 16.68 -8.60
N PRO A 116 -11.44 17.37 -9.54
CA PRO A 116 -11.60 18.82 -9.70
C PRO A 116 -12.99 19.21 -10.22
N PHE A 117 -13.65 18.32 -10.98
CA PHE A 117 -14.94 18.59 -11.63
C PHE A 117 -16.13 17.95 -10.90
N SER A 118 -15.96 17.52 -9.64
CA SER A 118 -17.01 16.90 -8.82
C SER A 118 -17.43 17.83 -7.66
N PRO A 119 -18.05 18.99 -7.90
CA PRO A 119 -18.37 19.96 -6.84
C PRO A 119 -19.40 19.44 -5.83
N THR A 120 -20.12 18.38 -6.15
CA THR A 120 -21.11 17.73 -5.28
C THR A 120 -20.51 16.60 -4.43
N LEU A 121 -19.22 16.29 -4.58
CA LEU A 121 -18.50 15.36 -3.72
C LEU A 121 -18.01 16.11 -2.47
N PRO A 122 -18.38 15.68 -1.25
CA PRO A 122 -17.96 16.33 -0.01
C PRO A 122 -16.47 16.12 0.28
N ASP A 123 -15.94 16.83 1.24
CA ASP A 123 -14.62 16.67 1.86
C ASP A 123 -13.44 16.67 0.89
N ARG A 124 -13.53 17.39 -0.24
CA ARG A 124 -12.42 17.56 -1.19
C ARG A 124 -11.39 18.55 -0.67
N THR A 125 -10.11 18.16 -0.77
CA THR A 125 -8.96 18.98 -0.37
C THR A 125 -7.99 19.20 -1.52
N PHE A 126 -6.94 20.01 -1.30
CA PHE A 126 -5.83 20.11 -2.23
C PHE A 126 -4.95 18.87 -2.13
N VAL A 127 -4.75 18.22 -3.27
CA VAL A 127 -3.95 17.00 -3.38
C VAL A 127 -2.83 17.17 -4.40
N TYR A 128 -1.75 16.41 -4.24
CA TYR A 128 -0.62 16.44 -5.15
C TYR A 128 -1.00 15.88 -6.53
N GLN A 129 -0.62 16.61 -7.59
CA GLN A 129 -0.75 16.15 -8.97
C GLN A 129 0.62 16.16 -9.64
N PRO A 130 1.23 15.01 -9.89
CA PRO A 130 2.45 14.93 -10.66
C PRO A 130 2.21 15.29 -12.14
N ASN A 131 3.27 15.66 -12.84
CA ASN A 131 3.26 15.94 -14.29
C ASN A 131 2.38 17.13 -14.71
N THR A 132 2.36 18.19 -13.92
CA THR A 132 1.80 19.46 -14.35
C THR A 132 2.75 20.19 -15.31
N LEU A 133 2.20 21.10 -16.11
CA LEU A 133 3.03 22.04 -16.87
C LEU A 133 3.95 22.81 -15.92
N LYS A 134 5.18 23.15 -16.36
CA LYS A 134 6.20 23.79 -15.52
C LYS A 134 5.75 25.07 -14.82
N VAL A 135 4.77 25.75 -15.39
CA VAL A 135 4.19 27.00 -14.87
C VAL A 135 3.11 26.77 -13.81
N ASN A 136 2.57 25.57 -13.68
CA ASN A 136 1.48 25.26 -12.76
C ASN A 136 2.03 24.62 -11.47
N LYS A 137 1.43 24.98 -10.33
CA LYS A 137 1.68 24.26 -9.07
C LYS A 137 1.25 22.80 -9.25
N PRO A 138 2.00 21.82 -8.73
CA PRO A 138 1.65 20.40 -8.82
C PRO A 138 0.53 20.04 -7.83
N VAL A 139 -0.59 20.75 -7.90
CA VAL A 139 -1.71 20.66 -6.97
C VAL A 139 -3.02 20.63 -7.75
N THR A 140 -3.92 19.75 -7.34
CA THR A 140 -5.31 19.66 -7.81
C THR A 140 -6.25 19.47 -6.63
N ILE A 141 -7.54 19.31 -6.90
CA ILE A 141 -8.57 19.08 -5.89
C ILE A 141 -8.98 17.61 -5.95
N GLY A 142 -9.15 16.97 -4.79
CA GLY A 142 -9.59 15.58 -4.73
C GLY A 142 -9.53 15.00 -3.32
N HIS A 143 -9.54 13.69 -3.27
CA HIS A 143 -9.33 12.88 -2.06
C HIS A 143 -7.94 12.25 -2.04
N GLN A 144 -7.50 11.83 -0.86
CA GLN A 144 -6.28 11.03 -0.68
C GLN A 144 -6.63 9.72 0.00
N TYR A 145 -5.95 8.66 -0.40
CA TYR A 145 -6.12 7.34 0.21
C TYR A 145 -4.77 6.81 0.69
N SER A 146 -4.71 6.38 1.94
CA SER A 146 -3.58 5.66 2.52
C SER A 146 -3.74 4.18 2.25
N HIS A 147 -2.71 3.57 1.69
CA HIS A 147 -2.67 2.14 1.41
C HIS A 147 -1.62 1.47 2.29
N LEU A 148 -2.07 0.60 3.19
CA LEU A 148 -1.22 -0.37 3.84
C LEU A 148 -1.16 -1.61 2.94
N VAL A 149 0.05 -2.02 2.59
CA VAL A 149 0.29 -3.08 1.61
C VAL A 149 1.27 -4.13 2.12
N PHE A 150 1.15 -5.34 1.61
CA PHE A 150 2.10 -6.42 1.80
C PHE A 150 2.96 -6.61 0.54
N PHE A 151 4.25 -6.90 0.74
CA PHE A 151 5.18 -7.25 -0.33
C PHE A 151 5.51 -8.73 -0.28
N PRO A 152 4.94 -9.54 -1.21
CA PRO A 152 5.34 -10.92 -1.35
C PRO A 152 6.84 -11.03 -1.59
N GLU A 153 7.45 -12.06 -1.02
CA GLU A 153 8.85 -12.35 -1.25
C GLU A 153 9.10 -12.71 -2.73
N LYS A 154 10.17 -12.18 -3.28
CA LYS A 154 10.64 -12.56 -4.61
C LYS A 154 11.66 -13.68 -4.46
N LEU A 155 11.32 -14.85 -4.95
CA LEU A 155 12.20 -16.01 -4.92
C LEU A 155 13.15 -16.04 -6.14
N ASP A 156 12.75 -15.37 -7.22
CA ASP A 156 13.58 -15.16 -8.40
C ASP A 156 13.72 -13.66 -8.67
N ARG A 157 14.92 -13.25 -9.04
CA ARG A 157 15.22 -11.87 -9.42
C ARG A 157 14.32 -11.37 -10.57
N ASP A 158 13.96 -12.25 -11.46
CA ASP A 158 13.15 -11.95 -12.65
C ASP A 158 11.64 -11.97 -12.37
N ASP A 159 11.22 -12.30 -11.14
CA ASP A 159 9.82 -12.26 -10.75
C ASP A 159 9.26 -10.82 -10.85
N ALA A 160 8.10 -10.70 -11.45
CA ALA A 160 7.41 -9.43 -11.53
C ALA A 160 7.09 -8.89 -10.13
N PRO A 161 7.23 -7.58 -9.92
CA PRO A 161 6.89 -6.98 -8.64
C PRO A 161 5.38 -7.05 -8.41
N TRP A 162 4.98 -7.68 -7.32
CA TRP A 162 3.63 -7.68 -6.82
C TRP A 162 3.56 -6.95 -5.48
N THR A 163 2.47 -6.23 -5.29
CA THR A 163 2.14 -5.54 -4.04
C THR A 163 0.67 -5.76 -3.79
N LEU A 164 0.32 -6.19 -2.58
CA LEU A 164 -1.04 -6.59 -2.22
C LEU A 164 -1.63 -5.63 -1.20
N PRO A 165 -2.80 -5.05 -1.44
CA PRO A 165 -3.46 -4.19 -0.48
C PRO A 165 -4.01 -5.00 0.69
N LEU A 166 -3.81 -4.47 1.91
CA LEU A 166 -4.41 -4.99 3.13
C LEU A 166 -5.51 -4.05 3.62
N ILE A 167 -5.18 -2.76 3.74
CA ILE A 167 -6.12 -1.71 4.14
C ILE A 167 -6.00 -0.56 3.14
N VAL A 168 -7.13 -0.04 2.72
CA VAL A 168 -7.23 1.16 1.88
C VAL A 168 -8.16 2.13 2.57
N ARG A 169 -7.63 3.24 3.11
CA ARG A 169 -8.40 4.19 3.91
C ARG A 169 -8.34 5.60 3.32
N ARG A 170 -9.48 6.28 3.25
CA ARG A 170 -9.51 7.70 2.93
C ARG A 170 -8.84 8.51 4.05
N ILE A 171 -8.11 9.53 3.67
CA ILE A 171 -7.57 10.52 4.59
C ILE A 171 -8.50 11.72 4.54
N HIS A 172 -9.30 11.93 5.59
CA HIS A 172 -10.23 13.03 5.69
C HIS A 172 -9.53 14.39 5.73
N SER A 173 -10.29 15.47 5.51
CA SER A 173 -9.71 16.82 5.42
C SER A 173 -9.09 17.32 6.72
N ASP A 174 -9.52 16.80 7.85
CA ASP A 174 -9.01 17.08 9.19
C ASP A 174 -7.86 16.14 9.62
N GLU A 175 -7.59 15.08 8.87
CA GLU A 175 -6.57 14.09 9.17
C GLU A 175 -5.25 14.35 8.43
N LYS A 176 -4.16 13.81 8.99
CA LYS A 176 -2.84 13.76 8.35
C LYS A 176 -2.50 12.34 7.92
N ALA A 177 -1.88 12.20 6.76
CA ALA A 177 -1.43 10.90 6.26
C ALA A 177 -0.56 10.13 7.27
N THR A 178 0.28 10.86 8.02
CA THR A 178 1.16 10.30 9.05
C THR A 178 0.40 9.69 10.22
N THR A 179 -0.73 10.28 10.62
CA THR A 179 -1.59 9.78 11.68
C THR A 179 -2.36 8.55 11.22
N VAL A 180 -3.02 8.65 10.05
CA VAL A 180 -3.74 7.52 9.44
C VAL A 180 -2.82 6.31 9.23
N GLY A 181 -1.58 6.55 8.75
CA GLY A 181 -0.59 5.49 8.60
C GLY A 181 -0.17 4.85 9.92
N ALA A 182 -0.07 5.61 11.02
CA ALA A 182 0.23 5.06 12.34
C ALA A 182 -0.94 4.20 12.87
N GLU A 183 -2.17 4.62 12.65
CA GLU A 183 -3.35 3.84 13.00
C GLU A 183 -3.46 2.54 12.19
N GLN A 184 -3.11 2.56 10.90
CA GLN A 184 -3.08 1.36 10.07
C GLN A 184 -2.04 0.36 10.54
N ILE A 185 -0.87 0.83 11.00
CA ILE A 185 0.16 -0.03 11.62
C ILE A 185 -0.38 -0.64 12.91
N ASP A 186 -1.06 0.14 13.74
CA ASP A 186 -1.63 -0.35 14.98
C ASP A 186 -2.64 -1.49 14.73
N VAL A 187 -3.53 -1.31 13.76
CA VAL A 187 -4.48 -2.36 13.34
C VAL A 187 -3.77 -3.60 12.80
N LEU A 188 -2.68 -3.42 12.04
CA LEU A 188 -1.87 -4.51 11.50
C LEU A 188 -1.24 -5.36 12.59
N MET A 189 -0.77 -4.72 13.67
CA MET A 189 0.03 -5.37 14.72
C MET A 189 -0.80 -5.92 15.87
N LYS A 190 -1.97 -5.35 16.15
CA LYS A 190 -2.81 -5.75 17.30
C LYS A 190 -3.65 -7.01 17.07
N ASP A 191 -3.83 -7.43 15.86
CA ASP A 191 -4.73 -8.52 15.53
C ASP A 191 -4.02 -9.88 15.65
N GLU A 192 -4.22 -10.55 16.76
CA GLU A 192 -3.62 -11.85 17.09
C GLU A 192 -4.04 -12.99 16.13
N THR A 193 -5.06 -12.79 15.31
CA THR A 193 -5.51 -13.81 14.32
C THR A 193 -4.75 -13.77 13.02
N LEU A 194 -3.87 -12.80 12.82
CA LEU A 194 -3.11 -12.64 11.59
C LEU A 194 -1.90 -13.57 11.53
N PRO A 195 -1.52 -14.02 10.32
CA PRO A 195 -0.47 -15.03 10.17
C PRO A 195 0.95 -14.53 10.54
N TRP A 196 1.11 -13.26 10.83
CA TRP A 196 2.38 -12.64 11.26
C TRP A 196 2.41 -12.26 12.74
N HIS A 197 1.38 -12.65 13.50
CA HIS A 197 1.40 -12.47 14.94
C HIS A 197 2.61 -13.19 15.54
N ASP A 198 3.35 -12.53 16.41
CA ASP A 198 4.62 -12.97 17.02
C ASP A 198 5.83 -13.07 16.05
N ASP A 199 5.64 -12.85 14.77
CA ASP A 199 6.72 -12.81 13.78
C ASP A 199 7.28 -11.39 13.63
N LEU A 200 8.57 -11.29 13.26
CA LEU A 200 9.16 -9.99 12.94
C LEU A 200 8.47 -9.35 11.74
N CYS A 201 7.90 -8.17 11.95
CA CYS A 201 7.22 -7.37 10.95
C CYS A 201 8.04 -6.13 10.59
N VAL A 202 8.39 -5.97 9.34
CA VAL A 202 9.12 -4.81 8.84
C VAL A 202 8.20 -3.96 7.98
N THR A 203 8.04 -2.67 8.33
CA THR A 203 7.26 -1.72 7.53
C THR A 203 8.17 -0.69 6.89
N VAL A 204 8.15 -0.61 5.56
CA VAL A 204 8.95 0.37 4.79
C VAL A 204 8.12 1.59 4.43
N VAL A 205 8.64 2.79 4.69
CA VAL A 205 7.93 4.05 4.49
C VAL A 205 8.82 5.13 3.85
N ASP A 206 8.20 6.08 3.18
CA ASP A 206 8.93 7.18 2.54
C ASP A 206 9.40 8.25 3.54
N SER A 207 10.03 9.31 3.02
CA SER A 207 10.57 10.39 3.85
C SER A 207 9.52 11.25 4.55
N THR A 208 8.27 11.19 4.17
CA THR A 208 7.16 11.89 4.85
C THR A 208 6.88 11.23 6.20
N TYR A 209 6.92 9.92 6.21
CA TYR A 209 6.70 9.09 7.40
C TYR A 209 7.92 8.96 8.32
N SER A 210 9.09 9.49 7.92
CA SER A 210 10.24 9.57 8.84
C SER A 210 10.11 10.69 9.88
N ALA A 211 9.07 11.50 9.82
CA ALA A 211 8.81 12.57 10.76
C ALA A 211 8.37 12.02 12.14
N VAL A 212 8.66 12.77 13.19
CA VAL A 212 8.24 12.45 14.57
C VAL A 212 6.72 12.30 14.68
N THR A 213 5.96 13.05 13.89
CA THR A 213 4.49 12.96 13.83
C THR A 213 3.95 11.62 13.33
N HIS A 214 4.81 10.76 12.77
CA HIS A 214 4.49 9.38 12.44
C HIS A 214 5.22 8.39 13.33
N LEU A 215 6.56 8.51 13.42
CA LEU A 215 7.36 7.56 14.21
C LEU A 215 7.04 7.62 15.70
N GLY A 216 6.69 8.81 16.23
CA GLY A 216 6.29 8.96 17.63
C GLY A 216 5.05 8.11 17.98
N PRO A 217 3.89 8.34 17.34
CA PRO A 217 2.72 7.49 17.55
C PRO A 217 3.00 6.01 17.40
N VAL A 218 3.69 5.61 16.31
CA VAL A 218 4.00 4.20 16.03
C VAL A 218 4.84 3.57 17.14
N MET A 219 5.88 4.26 17.62
CA MET A 219 6.74 3.72 18.69
C MET A 219 6.05 3.71 20.05
N MET A 220 5.14 4.65 20.32
CA MET A 220 4.37 4.70 21.56
C MET A 220 3.26 3.62 21.65
N GLN A 221 2.87 3.02 20.52
CA GLN A 221 1.98 1.84 20.49
C GLN A 221 2.66 0.59 21.06
N ASP A 222 3.96 0.62 21.20
CA ASP A 222 4.80 -0.37 21.91
C ASP A 222 4.74 -1.80 21.33
N HIS A 223 4.55 -1.95 20.02
CA HIS A 223 4.57 -3.24 19.35
C HIS A 223 5.97 -3.85 19.38
N GLU A 224 6.08 -5.04 20.02
CA GLU A 224 7.36 -5.73 20.21
C GLU A 224 7.99 -6.14 18.87
N ASP A 225 7.19 -6.70 17.97
CA ASP A 225 7.62 -7.35 16.74
C ASP A 225 7.72 -6.39 15.54
N LEU A 226 7.48 -5.08 15.76
CA LEU A 226 7.51 -4.10 14.69
C LEU A 226 8.88 -3.44 14.53
N VAL A 227 9.38 -3.41 13.31
CA VAL A 227 10.52 -2.58 12.87
C VAL A 227 10.08 -1.71 11.72
N VAL A 228 10.34 -0.41 11.80
CA VAL A 228 10.07 0.55 10.72
C VAL A 228 11.38 0.93 10.04
N VAL A 229 11.42 0.80 8.72
CA VAL A 229 12.52 1.28 7.87
C VAL A 229 12.03 2.50 7.11
N ALA A 230 12.46 3.69 7.51
CA ALA A 230 12.03 4.96 6.97
C ALA A 230 13.16 5.69 6.25
N ARG A 231 12.87 6.30 5.09
CA ARG A 231 13.86 7.14 4.42
C ARG A 231 14.00 8.47 5.15
N ALA A 232 15.19 8.80 5.62
CA ALA A 232 15.48 10.13 6.18
C ALA A 232 15.71 11.17 5.07
N ARG A 233 15.26 12.40 5.31
CA ARG A 233 15.64 13.56 4.47
C ARG A 233 17.07 13.94 4.78
N GLY A 234 17.89 14.24 3.77
CA GLY A 234 19.31 14.57 3.93
C GLY A 234 19.63 15.88 4.69
N ASN A 235 18.63 16.56 5.21
CA ASN A 235 18.78 17.76 6.04
C ASN A 235 18.42 17.51 7.52
N ARG A 236 18.38 16.24 7.95
CA ARG A 236 18.07 15.89 9.34
C ARG A 236 19.32 15.97 10.22
N VAL A 237 19.09 16.30 11.48
CA VAL A 237 20.06 16.21 12.55
C VAL A 237 19.60 15.18 13.54
N PHE A 238 20.51 14.33 13.95
CA PHE A 238 20.34 13.31 14.98
C PHE A 238 21.40 13.50 16.06
N TYR A 239 21.41 12.65 17.06
CA TYR A 239 22.31 12.77 18.20
C TYR A 239 22.82 11.40 18.63
N ARG A 240 24.05 11.36 19.13
CA ARG A 240 24.53 10.24 19.93
C ARG A 240 23.78 10.18 21.25
N GLN A 241 23.83 9.04 21.94
CA GLN A 241 23.37 8.98 23.33
C GLN A 241 24.29 9.85 24.20
N ALA A 242 23.69 10.54 25.17
CA ALA A 242 24.48 11.24 26.15
C ALA A 242 25.33 10.24 26.99
N PRO A 243 26.55 10.55 27.38
CA PRO A 243 27.33 9.76 28.31
C PRO A 243 26.52 9.51 29.60
N SER A 244 26.62 8.28 30.13
CA SER A 244 26.04 7.98 31.44
C SER A 244 26.74 8.82 32.53
N VAL A 245 26.00 9.70 33.18
CA VAL A 245 26.49 10.48 34.33
C VAL A 245 26.20 9.68 35.59
N GLU A 246 27.19 9.43 36.42
CA GLU A 246 27.04 8.80 37.72
C GLU A 246 26.11 9.65 38.61
N ALA A 247 25.38 8.99 39.52
CA ALA A 247 24.36 9.67 40.33
C ALA A 247 24.88 10.82 41.17
N GLU A 248 26.18 10.76 41.53
CA GLU A 248 26.88 11.76 42.32
C GLU A 248 27.25 13.06 41.57
N ASP A 249 27.36 12.96 40.21
CA ASP A 249 27.73 14.09 39.34
C ASP A 249 26.51 14.76 38.66
N ARG A 250 25.30 14.41 39.05
CA ARG A 250 24.08 14.99 38.46
C ARG A 250 23.88 16.43 38.94
N SER A 251 24.07 17.39 38.04
CA SER A 251 23.66 18.78 38.30
C SER A 251 22.13 18.90 38.36
N PRO A 252 21.58 19.83 39.15
CA PRO A 252 20.18 20.14 39.16
C PRO A 252 19.69 20.56 37.77
N GLY A 253 18.61 19.98 37.25
CA GLY A 253 18.05 20.33 35.95
C GLY A 253 17.45 19.14 35.22
N HIS A 254 17.03 19.40 34.02
CA HIS A 254 16.50 18.37 33.15
C HIS A 254 17.63 17.45 32.66
N PRO A 255 17.45 16.11 32.69
CA PRO A 255 18.46 15.18 32.18
C PRO A 255 18.82 15.50 30.73
N THR A 256 20.11 15.51 30.41
CA THR A 256 20.59 15.61 29.02
C THR A 256 20.48 14.24 28.34
N TRP A 257 19.51 14.07 27.46
CA TRP A 257 19.34 12.82 26.75
C TRP A 257 20.18 12.72 25.48
N HIS A 258 20.50 13.85 24.87
CA HIS A 258 21.20 13.94 23.59
C HIS A 258 22.66 14.27 23.83
N GLY A 259 23.54 13.43 23.30
CA GLY A 259 25.00 13.66 23.26
C GLY A 259 25.42 14.45 22.02
N GLU A 260 26.54 14.04 21.41
CA GLU A 260 27.11 14.70 20.25
C GLU A 260 26.13 14.75 19.06
N ARG A 261 26.22 15.84 18.33
CA ARG A 261 25.42 16.10 17.14
C ARG A 261 25.87 15.22 15.97
N PHE A 262 24.91 14.69 15.22
CA PHE A 262 25.09 13.94 13.97
C PHE A 262 24.25 14.62 12.87
N ASP A 263 24.87 15.45 12.04
CA ASP A 263 24.19 16.18 10.95
C ASP A 263 24.42 15.46 9.62
N LEU A 264 23.37 15.07 8.93
CA LEU A 264 23.46 14.35 7.66
C LEU A 264 24.13 15.15 6.53
N ARG A 265 24.31 16.47 6.71
CA ARG A 265 24.99 17.37 5.75
C ARG A 265 26.44 17.63 6.10
N ASP A 266 26.86 17.25 7.31
CA ASP A 266 28.18 17.54 7.83
C ASP A 266 28.93 16.24 8.19
N PRO A 267 29.75 15.71 7.26
CA PRO A 267 30.49 14.48 7.47
C PRO A 267 31.38 14.46 8.69
N ASP A 268 31.89 15.61 9.13
CA ASP A 268 32.78 15.72 10.29
C ASP A 268 32.05 15.32 11.60
N THR A 269 30.72 15.33 11.60
CA THR A 269 29.88 14.95 12.75
C THR A 269 29.56 13.48 12.83
N TRP A 270 29.87 12.69 11.79
CA TRP A 270 29.38 11.29 11.72
C TRP A 270 30.22 10.33 12.58
N GLY A 271 31.52 10.57 12.69
CA GLY A 271 32.47 9.61 13.26
C GLY A 271 32.53 8.32 12.44
N GLU A 272 33.27 7.33 12.93
CA GLU A 272 33.37 6.03 12.26
C GLU A 272 32.05 5.26 12.33
N PRO A 273 31.65 4.56 11.26
CA PRO A 273 30.48 3.69 11.27
C PRO A 273 30.72 2.45 12.14
N ASP A 274 29.67 1.99 12.80
CA ASP A 274 29.72 0.75 13.60
C ASP A 274 29.73 -0.50 12.71
N GLU A 275 29.16 -0.41 11.49
CA GLU A 275 29.14 -1.52 10.51
C GLU A 275 29.31 -0.97 9.10
N VAL A 276 30.13 -1.67 8.29
CA VAL A 276 30.29 -1.39 6.85
C VAL A 276 30.08 -2.66 6.06
N THR A 277 29.28 -2.59 5.00
CA THR A 277 29.00 -3.73 4.12
C THR A 277 28.99 -3.28 2.66
N GLU A 278 29.59 -4.07 1.79
CA GLU A 278 29.52 -3.87 0.34
C GLU A 278 28.71 -4.99 -0.31
N ILE A 279 27.87 -4.62 -1.28
CA ILE A 279 26.99 -5.55 -2.01
C ILE A 279 27.12 -5.28 -3.51
N SER A 280 27.66 -6.24 -4.24
CA SER A 280 27.66 -6.19 -5.70
C SER A 280 26.37 -6.81 -6.24
N PHE A 281 25.72 -6.12 -7.19
CA PHE A 281 24.52 -6.62 -7.83
C PHE A 281 24.46 -6.18 -9.29
N VAL A 282 23.70 -6.93 -10.09
CA VAL A 282 23.45 -6.63 -11.50
C VAL A 282 21.99 -6.21 -11.63
N THR A 283 21.69 -5.10 -12.28
CA THR A 283 20.32 -4.64 -12.52
C THR A 283 19.60 -5.56 -13.53
N HIS A 284 18.28 -5.41 -13.66
CA HIS A 284 17.49 -6.12 -14.68
C HIS A 284 17.94 -5.80 -16.11
N SER A 285 18.53 -4.61 -16.33
CA SER A 285 19.12 -4.20 -17.64
C SER A 285 20.55 -4.71 -17.85
N GLY A 286 21.09 -5.56 -16.96
CA GLY A 286 22.43 -6.13 -17.08
C GLY A 286 23.56 -5.21 -16.60
N ARG A 287 23.27 -4.05 -15.99
CA ARG A 287 24.30 -3.15 -15.46
C ARG A 287 24.79 -3.64 -14.10
N HIS A 288 26.10 -3.62 -13.90
CA HIS A 288 26.73 -3.96 -12.63
C HIS A 288 26.83 -2.73 -11.75
N TYR A 289 26.46 -2.88 -10.51
CA TYR A 289 26.54 -1.83 -9.48
C TYR A 289 27.08 -2.42 -8.18
N ARG A 290 27.68 -1.52 -7.37
CA ARG A 290 28.10 -1.80 -6.01
C ARG A 290 27.36 -0.85 -5.07
N ALA A 291 26.70 -1.38 -4.06
CA ALA A 291 26.15 -0.61 -2.96
C ALA A 291 27.10 -0.67 -1.77
N GLU A 292 27.48 0.50 -1.24
CA GLU A 292 28.21 0.68 -0.01
C GLU A 292 27.24 1.10 1.06
N LEU A 293 27.16 0.32 2.13
CA LEU A 293 26.29 0.53 3.28
C LEU A 293 27.15 0.83 4.50
N GLU A 294 26.88 1.94 5.18
CA GLU A 294 27.49 2.32 6.44
C GLU A 294 26.40 2.46 7.49
N GLY A 295 26.55 1.81 8.64
CA GLY A 295 25.58 1.81 9.73
C GLY A 295 26.11 2.47 11.00
N TRP A 296 25.29 3.31 11.64
CA TRP A 296 25.53 3.86 12.98
C TRP A 296 24.38 3.46 13.89
N TYR A 297 24.73 2.85 15.01
CA TYR A 297 23.76 2.31 15.95
C TYR A 297 23.41 3.28 17.06
N ASN A 298 22.21 3.06 17.62
CA ASN A 298 21.75 3.75 18.82
C ASN A 298 21.73 5.29 18.73
N LEU A 299 21.52 5.84 17.53
CA LEU A 299 21.28 7.27 17.40
C LEU A 299 19.90 7.65 17.94
N LEU A 300 19.76 8.90 18.33
CA LEU A 300 18.53 9.47 18.85
C LEU A 300 18.04 10.62 17.96
N MET A 301 16.74 10.76 17.84
CA MET A 301 16.12 11.93 17.21
C MET A 301 15.45 12.82 18.24
N THR A 302 15.42 14.12 17.96
CA THR A 302 14.70 15.07 18.77
C THR A 302 13.20 14.75 18.72
N GLY A 303 12.59 14.62 19.89
CA GLY A 303 11.15 14.46 20.03
C GLY A 303 10.39 15.79 20.00
N THR A 304 9.12 15.71 20.32
CA THR A 304 8.25 16.84 20.62
C THR A 304 7.73 16.71 22.03
N ARG A 305 6.94 17.70 22.50
CA ARG A 305 6.29 17.62 23.80
C ARG A 305 5.43 16.35 23.93
N ASP A 306 4.77 15.94 22.84
CA ASP A 306 3.84 14.80 22.83
C ASP A 306 4.56 13.47 22.62
N TRP A 307 5.76 13.49 21.98
CA TRP A 307 6.49 12.29 21.54
C TRP A 307 7.93 12.31 22.01
N SER A 308 8.25 11.60 23.08
CA SER A 308 9.58 11.52 23.71
C SER A 308 10.50 10.57 22.96
N MET A 309 11.02 10.99 21.81
CA MET A 309 11.79 10.13 20.88
C MET A 309 13.16 9.69 21.40
N HIS A 310 13.72 10.31 22.43
CA HIS A 310 14.95 9.87 23.08
C HIS A 310 14.86 8.46 23.71
N ARG A 311 13.62 7.95 23.92
CA ARG A 311 13.36 6.60 24.43
C ARG A 311 13.47 5.50 23.37
N PHE A 312 13.55 5.87 22.10
CA PHE A 312 13.52 4.96 20.96
C PHE A 312 14.79 5.17 20.11
N PRO A 313 15.93 4.56 20.53
CA PRO A 313 17.13 4.59 19.73
C PRO A 313 16.94 3.83 18.41
N PHE A 314 17.60 4.29 17.37
CA PHE A 314 17.49 3.71 16.03
C PHE A 314 18.87 3.48 15.40
N THR A 315 18.90 2.64 14.36
CA THR A 315 20.05 2.47 13.47
C THR A 315 19.88 3.39 12.27
N LEU A 316 20.92 4.14 11.95
CA LEU A 316 20.99 4.97 10.75
C LEU A 316 21.88 4.30 9.72
N ILE A 317 21.40 4.17 8.48
CA ILE A 317 22.15 3.57 7.39
C ILE A 317 22.35 4.60 6.29
N ARG A 318 23.61 4.79 5.88
CA ARG A 318 23.98 5.52 4.68
C ARG A 318 24.16 4.54 3.53
N VAL A 319 23.55 4.85 2.38
CA VAL A 319 23.63 4.02 1.19
C VAL A 319 24.19 4.82 0.03
N ARG A 320 25.28 4.35 -0.56
CA ARG A 320 25.84 4.85 -1.80
C ARG A 320 25.82 3.73 -2.85
N VAL A 321 25.31 4.01 -4.02
CA VAL A 321 25.34 3.07 -5.15
C VAL A 321 26.28 3.60 -6.20
N LEU A 322 27.30 2.81 -6.53
CA LEU A 322 28.37 3.13 -7.47
C LEU A 322 28.26 2.28 -8.73
N ASP A 323 28.62 2.84 -9.86
CA ASP A 323 28.82 2.12 -11.12
C ASP A 323 30.18 1.41 -11.16
N GLU A 324 30.47 0.69 -12.25
CA GLU A 324 31.74 0.00 -12.45
C GLU A 324 32.97 0.94 -12.44
N ALA A 325 32.77 2.19 -12.79
CA ALA A 325 33.81 3.21 -12.78
C ALA A 325 33.99 3.90 -11.40
N GLY A 326 33.18 3.49 -10.41
CA GLY A 326 33.20 4.08 -9.05
C GLY A 326 32.42 5.38 -8.94
N ASN A 327 31.68 5.81 -9.95
CA ASN A 327 30.86 7.02 -9.87
C ASN A 327 29.54 6.74 -9.16
N GLN A 328 29.08 7.71 -8.36
CA GLN A 328 27.81 7.60 -7.69
C GLN A 328 26.64 7.68 -8.67
N VAL A 329 25.80 6.64 -8.71
CA VAL A 329 24.66 6.50 -9.64
C VAL A 329 23.53 7.49 -9.30
N PHE A 330 23.29 7.75 -8.03
CA PHE A 330 22.26 8.68 -7.58
C PHE A 330 22.90 9.98 -7.05
N LYS A 331 22.40 11.13 -7.52
CA LYS A 331 22.89 12.45 -7.10
C LYS A 331 22.83 12.71 -5.60
N ARG A 332 21.94 12.00 -4.89
CA ARG A 332 21.74 12.20 -3.44
C ARG A 332 21.95 10.88 -2.74
N THR A 333 22.76 10.93 -1.70
CA THR A 333 22.92 9.83 -0.74
C THR A 333 21.57 9.46 -0.14
N MET A 334 21.30 8.16 -0.03
CA MET A 334 20.12 7.64 0.65
C MET A 334 20.48 7.42 2.12
N TRP A 335 19.60 7.87 3.00
CA TRP A 335 19.68 7.63 4.42
C TRP A 335 18.43 6.87 4.88
N LEU A 336 18.62 5.80 5.64
CA LEU A 336 17.55 5.01 6.20
C LEU A 336 17.62 5.01 7.72
N ILE A 337 16.46 5.18 8.36
CA ILE A 337 16.25 5.01 9.79
C ILE A 337 15.65 3.62 9.98
N VAL A 338 16.24 2.80 10.83
CA VAL A 338 15.70 1.50 11.25
C VAL A 338 15.39 1.59 12.74
N ILE A 339 14.09 1.60 13.07
CA ILE A 339 13.61 1.85 14.44
C ILE A 339 12.60 0.77 14.84
N GLY A 340 12.66 0.33 16.07
CA GLY A 340 11.84 -0.73 16.68
C GLY A 340 12.65 -1.50 17.71
N LYS A 341 11.99 -2.27 18.57
CA LYS A 341 12.68 -3.02 19.63
C LYS A 341 13.59 -4.11 19.05
N ARG A 342 13.10 -4.83 18.06
CA ARG A 342 13.81 -5.93 17.38
C ARG A 342 14.66 -5.47 16.18
N ARG A 343 14.98 -4.16 16.05
CA ARG A 343 15.76 -3.62 14.92
C ARG A 343 17.12 -4.27 14.73
N HIS A 344 17.70 -4.82 15.80
CA HIS A 344 19.00 -5.49 15.79
C HIS A 344 18.96 -6.88 15.10
N GLU A 345 17.76 -7.43 14.90
CA GLU A 345 17.57 -8.68 14.14
C GLU A 345 17.60 -8.45 12.63
N LEU A 346 17.55 -7.20 12.20
CA LEU A 346 17.62 -6.80 10.80
C LEU A 346 19.00 -6.22 10.49
N SER A 347 19.81 -6.92 9.70
CA SER A 347 21.09 -6.41 9.22
C SER A 347 20.90 -5.16 8.36
N ILE A 348 21.94 -4.32 8.25
CA ILE A 348 21.89 -3.12 7.38
C ILE A 348 21.62 -3.47 5.91
N ARG A 349 22.07 -4.66 5.47
CA ARG A 349 21.78 -5.22 4.17
C ARG A 349 20.28 -5.52 3.98
N GLU A 350 19.71 -6.30 4.90
CA GLU A 350 18.28 -6.67 4.86
C GLU A 350 17.37 -5.44 4.92
N ALA A 351 17.72 -4.45 5.75
CA ALA A 351 16.99 -3.17 5.81
C ALA A 351 17.01 -2.42 4.47
N TRP A 352 18.16 -2.35 3.80
CA TRP A 352 18.28 -1.72 2.49
C TRP A 352 17.51 -2.49 1.41
N GLU A 353 17.63 -3.82 1.37
CA GLU A 353 16.91 -4.70 0.43
C GLU A 353 15.39 -4.60 0.65
N ALA A 354 14.92 -4.58 1.91
CA ALA A 354 13.53 -4.36 2.27
C ALA A 354 13.03 -3.00 1.78
N TYR A 355 13.81 -1.93 2.05
CA TYR A 355 13.45 -0.59 1.58
C TYR A 355 13.40 -0.51 0.05
N GLY A 356 14.26 -1.23 -0.65
CA GLY A 356 14.26 -1.32 -2.11
C GLY A 356 12.93 -1.82 -2.68
N GLN A 357 12.22 -2.70 -1.97
CA GLN A 357 10.91 -3.20 -2.38
C GLN A 357 9.80 -2.15 -2.28
N ARG A 358 9.97 -1.08 -1.50
CA ARG A 358 9.02 0.04 -1.45
C ARG A 358 8.70 0.62 -2.83
N TYR A 359 9.68 0.60 -3.74
CA TYR A 359 9.46 1.08 -5.11
C TYR A 359 8.37 0.30 -5.85
N ASN A 360 8.05 -0.92 -5.43
CA ASN A 360 6.96 -1.71 -6.01
C ASN A 360 5.59 -1.06 -5.80
N VAL A 361 5.42 -0.19 -4.79
CA VAL A 361 4.17 0.58 -4.55
C VAL A 361 3.88 1.52 -5.72
N GLU A 362 4.91 2.07 -6.37
CA GLU A 362 4.71 2.92 -7.55
C GLU A 362 4.14 2.12 -8.73
N HIS A 363 4.60 0.89 -8.93
CA HIS A 363 4.04 -0.04 -9.92
C HIS A 363 2.61 -0.44 -9.58
N TYR A 364 2.33 -0.69 -8.31
CA TYR A 364 1.00 -1.00 -7.79
C TYR A 364 0.00 0.15 -8.07
N PHE A 365 0.36 1.39 -7.77
CA PHE A 365 -0.49 2.55 -8.07
C PHE A 365 -0.62 2.80 -9.58
N ARG A 366 0.45 2.62 -10.33
CA ARG A 366 0.41 2.75 -11.79
C ARG A 366 -0.57 1.75 -12.41
N PHE A 367 -0.52 0.49 -11.98
CA PHE A 367 -1.43 -0.54 -12.44
C PHE A 367 -2.89 -0.22 -12.07
N GLY A 368 -3.16 0.17 -10.82
CA GLY A 368 -4.48 0.60 -10.39
C GLY A 368 -5.07 1.73 -11.24
N LYS A 369 -4.27 2.78 -11.46
CA LYS A 369 -4.68 3.96 -12.24
C LYS A 369 -4.89 3.68 -13.72
N GLN A 370 -4.04 2.84 -14.33
CA GLN A 370 -4.02 2.63 -15.79
C GLN A 370 -4.87 1.44 -16.23
N ARG A 371 -5.12 0.46 -15.35
CA ARG A 371 -5.71 -0.84 -15.72
C ARG A 371 -6.92 -1.23 -14.89
N LEU A 372 -7.07 -0.71 -13.67
CA LEU A 372 -8.18 -1.04 -12.78
C LEU A 372 -9.09 0.15 -12.48
N LEU A 373 -9.09 1.16 -13.33
CA LEU A 373 -10.02 2.29 -13.27
C LEU A 373 -10.03 3.02 -11.90
N GLU A 374 -8.95 2.94 -11.12
CA GLU A 374 -8.86 3.48 -9.76
C GLU A 374 -9.22 4.99 -9.68
N ARG A 375 -8.92 5.74 -10.76
CA ARG A 375 -9.26 7.17 -10.89
C ARG A 375 -10.53 7.45 -11.68
N ALA A 376 -11.09 6.47 -12.36
CA ALA A 376 -12.13 6.67 -13.34
C ALA A 376 -13.54 6.78 -12.74
N TYR A 377 -13.72 6.30 -11.49
CA TYR A 377 -15.02 6.35 -10.85
C TYR A 377 -15.35 7.79 -10.41
N GLN A 378 -16.35 8.37 -11.06
CA GLN A 378 -16.85 9.70 -10.75
C GLN A 378 -18.17 9.56 -9.99
N THR A 379 -18.17 9.87 -8.72
CA THR A 379 -19.35 9.83 -7.85
C THR A 379 -19.44 11.13 -7.05
N SER A 380 -20.64 11.44 -6.56
CA SER A 380 -20.91 12.52 -5.62
C SER A 380 -21.04 12.02 -4.17
N ASP A 381 -20.80 10.75 -3.96
CA ASP A 381 -20.94 10.04 -2.69
C ASP A 381 -19.56 9.52 -2.28
N ASP A 382 -19.08 9.97 -1.13
CA ASP A 382 -17.74 9.66 -0.64
C ASP A 382 -17.62 8.21 -0.16
N GLU A 383 -18.67 7.64 0.43
CA GLU A 383 -18.67 6.21 0.79
C GLU A 383 -18.56 5.32 -0.46
N GLN A 384 -19.27 5.66 -1.52
CA GLN A 384 -19.12 4.95 -2.80
C GLN A 384 -17.72 5.11 -3.39
N ALA A 385 -17.10 6.28 -3.23
CA ALA A 385 -15.73 6.49 -3.67
C ALA A 385 -14.75 5.57 -2.92
N GLU A 386 -14.93 5.40 -1.61
CA GLU A 386 -14.15 4.47 -0.79
C GLU A 386 -14.43 3.00 -1.16
N ASN A 387 -15.69 2.63 -1.32
CA ASN A 387 -16.09 1.29 -1.75
C ASN A 387 -15.43 0.91 -3.07
N TRP A 388 -15.34 1.86 -4.01
CA TRP A 388 -14.64 1.62 -5.28
C TRP A 388 -13.16 1.28 -5.08
N MET A 389 -12.47 1.94 -4.16
CA MET A 389 -11.08 1.63 -3.86
C MET A 389 -10.91 0.20 -3.35
N TYR A 390 -11.86 -0.31 -2.56
CA TYR A 390 -11.87 -1.70 -2.11
C TYR A 390 -12.19 -2.70 -3.23
N VAL A 391 -13.12 -2.38 -4.14
CA VAL A 391 -13.36 -3.21 -5.35
C VAL A 391 -12.07 -3.36 -6.15
N VAL A 392 -11.32 -2.26 -6.33
CA VAL A 392 -10.01 -2.28 -7.00
C VAL A 392 -8.99 -3.11 -6.21
N ALA A 393 -8.97 -3.00 -4.88
CA ALA A 393 -8.10 -3.77 -4.01
C ALA A 393 -8.35 -5.28 -4.15
N LEU A 394 -9.61 -5.71 -4.08
CA LEU A 394 -10.00 -7.13 -4.24
C LEU A 394 -9.65 -7.67 -5.63
N ALA A 395 -9.82 -6.87 -6.68
CA ALA A 395 -9.40 -7.24 -8.02
C ALA A 395 -7.87 -7.47 -8.10
N LYS A 396 -7.06 -6.65 -7.43
CA LYS A 396 -5.59 -6.83 -7.37
C LYS A 396 -5.22 -8.15 -6.68
N VAL A 397 -5.85 -8.49 -5.56
CA VAL A 397 -5.61 -9.74 -4.84
C VAL A 397 -6.05 -10.96 -5.68
N GLN A 398 -7.21 -10.88 -6.32
CA GLN A 398 -7.70 -11.93 -7.23
C GLN A 398 -6.73 -12.19 -8.39
N LEU A 399 -6.21 -11.13 -9.01
CA LEU A 399 -5.22 -11.24 -10.08
C LEU A 399 -3.90 -11.86 -9.59
N TRP A 400 -3.45 -11.49 -8.40
CA TRP A 400 -2.25 -12.10 -7.83
C TRP A 400 -2.41 -13.60 -7.59
N LEU A 401 -3.57 -14.05 -7.08
CA LEU A 401 -3.85 -15.47 -6.90
C LEU A 401 -3.96 -16.23 -8.23
N ALA A 402 -4.32 -15.54 -9.31
CA ALA A 402 -4.39 -16.11 -10.66
C ALA A 402 -3.05 -16.14 -11.42
N ARG A 403 -1.97 -15.54 -10.88
CA ARG A 403 -0.71 -15.38 -11.61
C ARG A 403 -0.06 -16.70 -12.05
N ASP A 404 -0.10 -17.71 -11.17
CA ASP A 404 0.50 -19.01 -11.46
C ASP A 404 -0.34 -19.78 -12.50
N LEU A 405 -1.66 -19.57 -12.54
CA LEU A 405 -2.53 -20.10 -13.57
C LEU A 405 -2.27 -19.44 -14.92
N ALA A 406 -2.11 -18.12 -14.97
CA ALA A 406 -1.75 -17.41 -16.19
C ALA A 406 -0.39 -17.86 -16.75
N ARG A 407 0.55 -18.28 -15.87
CA ARG A 407 1.83 -18.87 -16.26
C ARG A 407 1.69 -20.30 -16.80
N SER A 408 0.89 -21.13 -16.14
CA SER A 408 0.87 -22.58 -16.34
C SER A 408 -0.17 -23.06 -17.35
N LEU A 409 -1.09 -22.19 -17.79
CA LEU A 409 -2.11 -22.49 -18.79
C LEU A 409 -1.73 -21.83 -20.14
N PRO A 410 -0.91 -22.48 -20.98
CA PRO A 410 -0.52 -21.91 -22.26
C PRO A 410 -1.74 -21.70 -23.16
N ARG A 411 -1.69 -20.68 -23.99
CA ARG A 411 -2.70 -20.49 -25.03
C ARG A 411 -2.57 -21.58 -26.10
N PRO A 412 -3.63 -21.93 -26.84
CA PRO A 412 -3.58 -22.99 -27.84
C PRO A 412 -2.40 -22.86 -28.83
N TRP A 413 -2.07 -21.63 -29.23
CA TRP A 413 -0.95 -21.37 -30.15
C TRP A 413 0.44 -21.30 -29.46
N GLU A 414 0.48 -21.28 -28.14
CA GLU A 414 1.73 -21.27 -27.33
C GLU A 414 2.17 -22.69 -26.96
N GLN A 415 1.30 -23.71 -27.15
CA GLN A 415 1.60 -25.10 -26.82
C GLN A 415 2.80 -25.69 -27.56
N HIS A 416 3.07 -25.16 -28.75
CA HIS A 416 4.20 -25.58 -29.61
C HIS A 416 5.49 -24.77 -29.38
N LEU A 417 5.43 -23.74 -28.54
CA LEU A 417 6.62 -22.97 -28.23
C LEU A 417 7.49 -23.74 -27.19
N PRO A 418 8.81 -23.74 -27.36
CA PRO A 418 9.68 -24.32 -26.32
C PRO A 418 9.35 -23.69 -24.99
N GLU A 419 9.42 -24.50 -23.90
CA GLU A 419 9.27 -23.99 -22.54
C GLU A 419 10.30 -22.88 -22.30
N MET A 420 9.90 -21.66 -22.62
CA MET A 420 10.63 -20.52 -22.10
C MET A 420 10.55 -20.60 -20.59
N LYS A 421 11.66 -20.40 -19.89
CA LYS A 421 11.66 -20.18 -18.44
C LYS A 421 10.65 -19.06 -18.18
N ARG A 422 9.44 -19.46 -17.80
CA ARG A 422 8.32 -18.52 -17.65
C ARG A 422 8.50 -17.83 -16.32
N LYS A 423 8.92 -16.59 -16.38
CA LYS A 423 8.97 -15.67 -15.25
C LYS A 423 7.59 -15.55 -14.63
N THR A 424 7.52 -15.27 -13.33
CA THR A 424 6.23 -14.94 -12.69
C THR A 424 5.58 -13.77 -13.42
N PRO A 425 4.36 -13.93 -13.98
CA PRO A 425 3.78 -12.90 -14.83
C PRO A 425 3.37 -11.68 -14.01
N GLY A 426 3.56 -10.51 -14.59
CA GLY A 426 3.14 -9.24 -13.99
C GLY A 426 1.63 -9.02 -14.05
N PRO A 427 1.11 -8.07 -13.24
CA PRO A 427 -0.33 -7.83 -13.11
C PRO A 427 -1.07 -7.60 -14.42
N SER A 428 -0.50 -6.83 -15.36
CA SER A 428 -1.12 -6.54 -16.65
C SER A 428 -1.23 -7.78 -17.55
N PHE A 429 -0.28 -8.69 -17.44
CA PHE A 429 -0.32 -9.96 -18.19
C PHE A 429 -1.43 -10.85 -17.63
N VAL A 430 -1.50 -10.97 -16.30
CA VAL A 430 -2.54 -11.76 -15.63
C VAL A 430 -3.93 -11.22 -15.93
N GLN A 431 -4.13 -9.90 -15.89
CA GLN A 431 -5.41 -9.25 -16.21
C GLN A 431 -5.88 -9.60 -17.62
N ARG A 432 -4.98 -9.55 -18.60
CA ARG A 432 -5.31 -9.92 -19.99
C ARG A 432 -5.75 -11.37 -20.15
N ASP A 433 -5.18 -12.27 -19.33
CA ASP A 433 -5.50 -13.70 -19.36
C ASP A 433 -6.65 -14.08 -18.40
N PHE A 434 -7.03 -13.21 -17.51
CA PHE A 434 -7.95 -13.55 -16.41
C PHE A 434 -9.33 -14.00 -16.91
N GLY A 435 -9.85 -13.38 -17.98
CA GLY A 435 -11.12 -13.81 -18.59
C GLY A 435 -11.12 -15.27 -19.04
N ARG A 436 -9.99 -15.76 -19.55
CA ARG A 436 -9.82 -17.16 -19.95
C ARG A 436 -9.81 -18.09 -18.72
N ILE A 437 -9.18 -17.68 -17.65
CA ILE A 437 -9.11 -18.42 -16.39
C ILE A 437 -10.52 -18.55 -15.78
N ILE A 438 -11.28 -17.43 -15.69
CA ILE A 438 -12.62 -17.45 -15.10
C ILE A 438 -13.58 -18.37 -15.88
N ARG A 439 -13.51 -18.38 -17.21
CA ARG A 439 -14.36 -19.28 -18.02
C ARG A 439 -14.16 -20.75 -17.67
N GLN A 440 -12.97 -21.13 -17.24
CA GLN A 440 -12.67 -22.52 -16.86
C GLN A 440 -13.07 -22.82 -15.41
N ILE A 441 -12.85 -21.88 -14.49
CA ILE A 441 -13.09 -22.11 -13.06
C ILE A 441 -14.51 -21.75 -12.60
N GLY A 442 -15.25 -20.98 -13.39
CA GLY A 442 -16.61 -20.52 -13.08
C GLY A 442 -16.64 -19.34 -12.10
N THR A 443 -17.84 -18.93 -11.71
CA THR A 443 -18.10 -17.84 -10.75
C THR A 443 -19.07 -18.32 -9.67
N PRO A 444 -18.89 -17.89 -8.40
CA PRO A 444 -19.87 -18.16 -7.35
C PRO A 444 -21.16 -17.34 -7.50
N ALA A 445 -21.12 -16.26 -8.30
CA ALA A 445 -22.28 -15.38 -8.50
C ALA A 445 -23.45 -16.09 -9.19
N GLN A 446 -24.63 -15.94 -8.62
CA GLN A 446 -25.86 -16.49 -9.19
C GLN A 446 -26.32 -15.68 -10.43
N PRO A 447 -26.99 -16.34 -11.41
CA PRO A 447 -27.51 -15.64 -12.56
C PRO A 447 -28.53 -14.56 -12.14
N PRO A 448 -28.67 -13.48 -12.94
CA PRO A 448 -29.65 -12.46 -12.66
C PRO A 448 -31.07 -13.03 -12.74
N LYS A 449 -31.91 -12.68 -11.76
CA LYS A 449 -33.33 -13.00 -11.82
C LYS A 449 -34.02 -12.14 -12.88
N PRO A 450 -35.02 -12.65 -13.59
CA PRO A 450 -35.86 -11.87 -14.47
C PRO A 450 -36.44 -10.67 -13.69
N ARG A 451 -36.30 -9.48 -14.24
CA ARG A 451 -36.90 -8.25 -13.66
C ARG A 451 -38.00 -7.75 -14.59
N GLY A 452 -39.13 -7.36 -14.00
CA GLY A 452 -40.09 -6.51 -14.69
C GLY A 452 -39.52 -5.11 -14.94
N ASN A 453 -40.16 -4.35 -15.79
CA ASN A 453 -39.80 -2.96 -16.00
C ASN A 453 -40.03 -2.13 -14.72
N SER A 454 -39.05 -1.33 -14.34
CA SER A 454 -39.26 -0.33 -13.30
C SER A 454 -40.27 0.68 -13.79
N PRO A 455 -41.21 1.16 -12.93
CA PRO A 455 -42.19 2.16 -13.33
C PRO A 455 -41.57 3.49 -13.81
N GLY A 456 -40.25 3.68 -13.56
CA GLY A 456 -39.56 4.91 -13.87
C GLY A 456 -39.99 6.06 -12.94
N ARG A 457 -39.64 7.28 -13.30
CA ARG A 457 -40.11 8.48 -12.61
C ARG A 457 -41.52 8.87 -13.06
N ALA A 458 -42.27 9.44 -12.16
CA ALA A 458 -43.56 10.04 -12.54
C ALA A 458 -43.34 11.17 -13.57
N LYS A 459 -44.29 11.33 -14.48
CA LYS A 459 -44.21 12.38 -15.52
C LYS A 459 -44.14 13.75 -14.85
N GLY A 460 -43.07 14.52 -15.12
CA GLY A 460 -42.84 15.86 -14.52
C GLY A 460 -42.04 15.84 -13.22
N GLU A 461 -41.70 14.68 -12.69
CA GLU A 461 -40.82 14.56 -11.54
C GLU A 461 -39.37 14.91 -11.92
N THR A 462 -38.82 15.93 -11.30
CA THR A 462 -37.44 16.36 -11.48
C THR A 462 -36.58 15.85 -10.31
N GLN A 463 -35.36 15.47 -10.61
CA GLN A 463 -34.40 15.11 -9.56
C GLN A 463 -33.97 16.40 -8.84
N PRO A 464 -34.01 16.46 -7.50
CA PRO A 464 -33.50 17.61 -6.77
C PRO A 464 -32.03 17.86 -7.10
N SER A 465 -31.63 19.12 -7.15
CA SER A 465 -30.23 19.48 -7.32
C SER A 465 -29.42 18.99 -6.12
N ARG A 466 -28.26 18.35 -6.39
CA ARG A 466 -27.35 17.95 -5.31
C ARG A 466 -26.64 19.14 -4.71
N GLU A 467 -26.40 19.11 -3.42
CA GLU A 467 -25.64 20.13 -2.71
C GLU A 467 -24.21 20.24 -3.29
N ARG A 468 -23.70 21.46 -3.34
CA ARG A 468 -22.32 21.75 -3.73
C ARG A 468 -21.48 22.01 -2.50
N HIS A 469 -20.37 21.31 -2.37
CA HIS A 469 -19.44 21.42 -1.24
C HIS A 469 -18.22 22.26 -1.62
N PRO A 470 -17.77 23.18 -0.76
CA PRO A 470 -16.54 23.92 -0.96
C PRO A 470 -15.32 23.01 -0.89
N VAL A 471 -14.19 23.46 -1.42
CA VAL A 471 -12.91 22.81 -1.23
C VAL A 471 -12.35 23.17 0.15
N ILE A 472 -12.03 22.17 0.95
CA ILE A 472 -11.53 22.38 2.31
C ILE A 472 -10.03 22.65 2.26
N GLN A 473 -9.60 23.74 2.88
CA GLN A 473 -8.19 24.04 3.09
C GLN A 473 -7.75 23.43 4.42
N LYS A 474 -6.84 22.47 4.36
CA LYS A 474 -6.25 21.91 5.60
C LYS A 474 -5.54 23.02 6.37
N SER A 475 -5.83 23.17 7.66
CA SER A 475 -5.03 24.00 8.55
C SER A 475 -3.57 23.49 8.58
N LYS A 476 -2.62 24.41 8.59
CA LYS A 476 -1.17 24.07 8.60
C LYS A 476 -0.75 23.29 9.85
#